data_34c9937789f3f893c5fce04a0c72df09
#
_entry.id   34c9937789f3f893c5fce04a0c72df09
#
_cell.length_a   1.000
_cell.length_b   1.000
_cell.length_c   1.000
_cell.angle_alpha   90.00
_cell.angle_beta   90.00
_cell.angle_gamma   90.00
#
_symmetry.space_group_name_H-M   'P 1'
#
loop_
_entity.id
_entity.type
_entity.pdbx_description
1 polymer ?
#
loop_
_entity_poly.entity_id
_entity_poly.type
_entity_poly.pdbx_seq_one_letter_code
_entity_poly.pdbx_strand_id
1 'polypeptide(L)'
;MLKKLKITARNADKYKLYEEAVQNVDFEVDFYASMFKKYSKRQCKILREDFSASAKISQEWVKKNKNNISYAIDLDKKILDYAKNIASQELNSDQFSRIKHIKANSQTFFTPNVDLISACNFSYWVFKNRIDLIKYFKNSYKCLKNDGILILDAFGGYEAHQELE
;
A
#
# COMPACT_ATOMS: atom_id res chain seq x y z
N MET A 1 36.82 3.44 14.16
CA MET A 1 35.77 4.47 14.00
C MET A 1 35.32 4.49 12.54
N LEU A 2 34.23 3.88 12.16
CA LEU A 2 33.67 3.93 10.80
C LEU A 2 33.16 5.36 10.56
N LYS A 3 33.77 6.09 9.62
CA LYS A 3 33.23 7.38 9.16
C LYS A 3 31.83 7.16 8.63
N LYS A 4 30.78 7.69 9.33
CA LYS A 4 29.45 7.77 8.76
C LYS A 4 29.54 8.52 7.43
N LEU A 5 29.34 7.82 6.32
CA LEU A 5 29.26 8.44 5.00
C LEU A 5 28.14 9.49 5.05
N LYS A 6 28.48 10.74 4.71
CA LYS A 6 27.51 11.83 4.64
C LYS A 6 26.51 11.51 3.51
N ILE A 7 25.23 11.41 3.84
CA ILE A 7 24.17 11.19 2.84
C ILE A 7 24.10 12.43 1.94
N THR A 8 24.16 12.20 0.64
CA THR A 8 24.05 13.23 -0.40
C THR A 8 23.01 12.77 -1.42
N ALA A 9 22.50 13.68 -2.27
CA ALA A 9 21.55 13.36 -3.34
C ALA A 9 22.07 12.27 -4.32
N ARG A 10 23.38 12.04 -4.39
CA ARG A 10 23.98 11.02 -5.27
C ARG A 10 24.02 9.62 -4.67
N ASN A 11 24.11 9.51 -3.34
CA ASN A 11 24.24 8.24 -2.63
C ASN A 11 23.06 7.89 -1.73
N ALA A 12 22.03 8.74 -1.73
CA ALA A 12 20.80 8.50 -1.01
C ALA A 12 19.97 7.42 -1.70
N ASP A 13 19.47 6.45 -0.92
CA ASP A 13 18.43 5.55 -1.38
C ASP A 13 17.08 6.29 -1.36
N LYS A 14 16.59 6.65 -2.55
CA LYS A 14 15.34 7.40 -2.70
C LYS A 14 14.13 6.67 -2.16
N TYR A 15 14.12 5.34 -2.22
CA TYR A 15 12.99 4.54 -1.75
C TYR A 15 12.95 4.51 -0.22
N LYS A 16 14.13 4.34 0.40
CA LYS A 16 14.26 4.39 1.86
C LYS A 16 13.88 5.76 2.41
N LEU A 17 14.33 6.84 1.78
CA LEU A 17 13.96 8.21 2.18
C LEU A 17 12.45 8.44 2.05
N TYR A 18 11.84 7.93 1.00
CA TYR A 18 10.39 8.01 0.81
C TYR A 18 9.65 7.26 1.92
N GLU A 19 10.04 6.03 2.23
CA GLU A 19 9.45 5.22 3.30
C GLU A 19 9.52 5.93 4.64
N GLU A 20 10.68 6.50 5.00
CA GLU A 20 10.89 7.21 6.25
C GLU A 20 10.09 8.53 6.35
N ALA A 21 9.83 9.18 5.22
CA ALA A 21 9.15 10.48 5.19
C ALA A 21 7.62 10.39 5.14
N VAL A 22 7.06 9.32 4.57
CA VAL A 22 5.65 9.31 4.13
C VAL A 22 4.81 8.27 4.87
N GLN A 23 5.41 7.21 5.44
CA GLN A 23 4.65 6.07 5.93
C GLN A 23 4.79 5.86 7.44
N ASN A 24 3.65 5.85 8.14
CA ASN A 24 3.54 5.27 9.48
C ASN A 24 2.83 3.92 9.40
N VAL A 25 3.58 2.92 8.91
CA VAL A 25 3.05 1.62 8.47
C VAL A 25 2.32 0.87 9.57
N ASP A 26 2.84 0.89 10.80
CA ASP A 26 2.22 0.20 11.94
C ASP A 26 0.85 0.79 12.25
N PHE A 27 0.76 2.10 12.31
CA PHE A 27 -0.51 2.80 12.54
C PHE A 27 -1.51 2.53 11.42
N GLU A 28 -1.08 2.60 10.16
CA GLU A 28 -1.95 2.39 9.01
C GLU A 28 -2.55 0.99 9.01
N VAL A 29 -1.73 -0.04 9.23
CA VAL A 29 -2.18 -1.44 9.26
C VAL A 29 -3.18 -1.69 10.40
N ASP A 30 -2.93 -1.15 11.59
CA ASP A 30 -3.84 -1.27 12.73
C ASP A 30 -5.15 -0.50 12.48
N PHE A 31 -5.06 0.67 11.86
CA PHE A 31 -6.23 1.44 11.42
C PHE A 31 -7.07 0.65 10.41
N TYR A 32 -6.46 0.05 9.38
CA TYR A 32 -7.16 -0.75 8.38
C TYR A 32 -7.90 -1.94 9.02
N ALA A 33 -7.22 -2.67 9.90
CA ALA A 33 -7.82 -3.79 10.60
C ALA A 33 -9.01 -3.36 11.48
N SER A 34 -8.88 -2.23 12.19
CA SER A 34 -9.92 -1.68 13.07
C SER A 34 -11.13 -1.20 12.28
N MET A 35 -10.91 -0.46 11.18
CA MET A 35 -11.99 0.01 10.31
C MET A 35 -12.73 -1.15 9.66
N PHE A 36 -12.01 -2.13 9.12
CA PHE A 36 -12.64 -3.31 8.57
C PHE A 36 -13.51 -4.03 9.62
N LYS A 37 -12.97 -4.28 10.82
CA LYS A 37 -13.71 -4.92 11.92
C LYS A 37 -14.96 -4.12 12.31
N LYS A 38 -14.86 -2.78 12.33
CA LYS A 38 -15.99 -1.89 12.66
C LYS A 38 -17.17 -2.06 11.70
N TYR A 39 -16.89 -2.13 10.39
CA TYR A 39 -17.94 -2.17 9.36
C TYR A 39 -18.38 -3.60 9.00
N SER A 40 -17.44 -4.54 8.90
CA SER A 40 -17.73 -5.91 8.43
C SER A 40 -17.96 -6.92 9.55
N LYS A 41 -17.77 -6.54 10.82
CA LYS A 41 -18.01 -7.37 12.02
C LYS A 41 -17.18 -8.68 12.07
N ARG A 42 -16.21 -8.84 11.20
CA ARG A 42 -15.29 -9.99 11.14
C ARG A 42 -13.84 -9.52 11.00
N GLN A 43 -12.90 -10.46 11.07
CA GLN A 43 -11.49 -10.16 10.87
C GLN A 43 -11.16 -9.99 9.38
N CYS A 44 -10.42 -8.94 9.04
CA CYS A 44 -9.78 -8.77 7.74
C CYS A 44 -8.63 -9.77 7.59
N LYS A 45 -8.52 -10.42 6.43
CA LYS A 45 -7.44 -11.38 6.14
C LYS A 45 -6.72 -11.07 4.84
N ILE A 46 -7.44 -10.63 3.82
CA ILE A 46 -6.90 -10.45 2.47
C ILE A 46 -6.89 -8.96 2.14
N LEU A 47 -5.68 -8.40 2.09
CA LEU A 47 -5.41 -7.02 1.70
C LEU A 47 -5.02 -6.98 0.22
N ARG A 48 -5.46 -5.96 -0.49
CA ARG A 48 -4.88 -5.51 -1.75
C ARG A 48 -4.35 -4.08 -1.54
N GLU A 49 -3.06 -3.90 -1.73
CA GLU A 49 -2.38 -2.61 -1.70
C GLU A 49 -2.17 -2.15 -3.14
N ASP A 50 -2.97 -1.18 -3.57
CA ASP A 50 -2.84 -0.55 -4.89
C ASP A 50 -1.79 0.57 -4.82
N PHE A 51 -1.01 0.73 -5.91
CA PHE A 51 0.12 1.66 -5.96
C PHE A 51 1.13 1.38 -4.84
N SER A 52 1.46 0.10 -4.68
CA SER A 52 2.12 -0.42 -3.48
C SER A 52 3.56 0.08 -3.28
N ALA A 53 4.18 0.65 -4.29
CA ALA A 53 5.57 1.10 -4.25
C ALA A 53 6.48 0.03 -3.61
N SER A 54 7.08 0.31 -2.45
CA SER A 54 7.93 -0.64 -1.70
C SER A 54 7.16 -1.70 -0.92
N ALA A 55 5.83 -1.72 -0.99
CA ALA A 55 4.92 -2.68 -0.37
C ALA A 55 5.11 -2.83 1.16
N LYS A 56 5.43 -1.75 1.86
CA LYS A 56 5.64 -1.79 3.32
C LYS A 56 4.35 -2.13 4.08
N ILE A 57 3.20 -1.64 3.62
CA ILE A 57 1.89 -2.00 4.19
C ILE A 57 1.65 -3.50 4.06
N SER A 58 1.91 -4.07 2.88
CA SER A 58 1.81 -5.52 2.64
C SER A 58 2.73 -6.33 3.55
N GLN A 59 3.97 -5.85 3.76
CA GLN A 59 4.94 -6.50 4.63
C GLN A 59 4.47 -6.50 6.09
N GLU A 60 4.03 -5.36 6.60
CA GLU A 60 3.52 -5.27 7.96
C GLU A 60 2.22 -6.06 8.13
N TRP A 61 1.32 -6.02 7.14
CA TRP A 61 0.08 -6.80 7.14
C TRP A 61 0.30 -8.28 7.40
N VAL A 62 1.26 -8.91 6.72
CA VAL A 62 1.53 -10.35 6.89
C VAL A 62 2.24 -10.68 8.20
N LYS A 63 2.90 -9.70 8.85
CA LYS A 63 3.48 -9.88 10.19
C LYS A 63 2.42 -9.94 11.28
N LYS A 64 1.35 -9.13 11.17
CA LYS A 64 0.30 -9.01 12.19
C LYS A 64 -0.46 -10.31 12.44
N ASN A 65 -0.66 -11.17 11.43
CA ASN A 65 -1.38 -12.44 11.61
C ASN A 65 -0.92 -13.49 10.58
N LYS A 66 -0.78 -14.74 11.02
CA LYS A 66 -0.37 -15.88 10.16
C LYS A 66 -1.36 -16.21 9.03
N ASN A 67 -2.61 -15.76 9.14
CA ASN A 67 -3.64 -15.97 8.11
C ASN A 67 -3.76 -14.78 7.14
N ASN A 68 -2.98 -13.71 7.35
CA ASN A 68 -3.03 -12.54 6.49
C ASN A 68 -2.29 -12.80 5.18
N ILE A 69 -2.93 -12.40 4.09
CA ILE A 69 -2.40 -12.45 2.72
C ILE A 69 -2.46 -11.04 2.15
N SER A 70 -1.48 -10.67 1.33
CA SER A 70 -1.49 -9.39 0.63
C SER A 70 -1.18 -9.52 -0.85
N TYR A 71 -1.85 -8.68 -1.65
CA TYR A 71 -1.58 -8.42 -3.05
C TYR A 71 -0.99 -7.02 -3.18
N ALA A 72 0.31 -6.91 -3.39
CA ALA A 72 1.01 -5.65 -3.63
C ALA A 72 1.07 -5.37 -5.12
N ILE A 73 0.35 -4.35 -5.58
CA ILE A 73 0.17 -4.05 -7.00
C ILE A 73 0.82 -2.72 -7.35
N ASP A 74 1.71 -2.73 -8.32
CA ASP A 74 2.31 -1.52 -8.88
C ASP A 74 2.57 -1.67 -10.37
N LEU A 75 2.66 -0.56 -11.09
CA LEU A 75 3.04 -0.52 -12.52
C LEU A 75 4.55 -0.60 -12.71
N ASP A 76 5.32 -0.06 -11.77
CA ASP A 76 6.78 0.01 -11.87
C ASP A 76 7.42 -1.29 -11.38
N LYS A 77 7.93 -2.05 -12.34
CA LYS A 77 8.66 -3.29 -12.04
C LYS A 77 9.88 -3.06 -11.13
N LYS A 78 10.58 -1.94 -11.29
CA LYS A 78 11.83 -1.69 -10.52
C LYS A 78 11.54 -1.54 -9.03
N ILE A 79 10.46 -0.81 -8.69
CA ILE A 79 10.09 -0.65 -7.29
C ILE A 79 9.54 -1.95 -6.70
N LEU A 80 8.81 -2.76 -7.50
CA LEU A 80 8.36 -4.08 -7.05
C LEU A 80 9.54 -5.05 -6.83
N ASP A 81 10.57 -5.01 -7.68
CA ASP A 81 11.77 -5.83 -7.49
C ASP A 81 12.53 -5.38 -6.22
N TYR A 82 12.61 -4.06 -5.97
CA TYR A 82 13.12 -3.51 -4.72
C TYR A 82 12.30 -3.98 -3.52
N ALA A 83 10.96 -3.83 -3.56
CA ALA A 83 10.05 -4.27 -2.51
C ALA A 83 10.23 -5.76 -2.19
N LYS A 84 10.31 -6.60 -3.22
CA LYS A 84 10.51 -8.03 -3.08
C LYS A 84 11.87 -8.38 -2.46
N ASN A 85 12.93 -7.65 -2.84
CA ASN A 85 14.26 -7.83 -2.27
C ASN A 85 14.27 -7.48 -0.77
N ILE A 86 13.72 -6.33 -0.38
CA ILE A 86 13.62 -5.92 1.02
C ILE A 86 12.77 -6.92 1.81
N ALA A 87 11.59 -7.29 1.30
CA ALA A 87 10.72 -8.27 1.96
C ALA A 87 11.42 -9.62 2.19
N SER A 88 12.26 -10.08 1.25
CA SER A 88 13.00 -11.34 1.41
C SER A 88 14.07 -11.29 2.51
N GLN A 89 14.52 -10.09 2.90
CA GLN A 89 15.51 -9.88 3.96
C GLN A 89 14.86 -9.65 5.33
N GLU A 90 13.70 -9.00 5.36
CA GLU A 90 13.03 -8.59 6.60
C GLU A 90 11.99 -9.59 7.10
N LEU A 91 11.48 -10.47 6.24
CA LEU A 91 10.41 -11.41 6.54
C LEU A 91 10.94 -12.85 6.60
N ASN A 92 10.31 -13.68 7.43
CA ASN A 92 10.53 -15.11 7.35
C ASN A 92 9.86 -15.72 6.09
N SER A 93 10.21 -16.96 5.75
CA SER A 93 9.74 -17.62 4.52
C SER A 93 8.21 -17.73 4.44
N ASP A 94 7.53 -17.99 5.56
CA ASP A 94 6.06 -18.06 5.61
C ASP A 94 5.44 -16.68 5.33
N GLN A 95 5.89 -15.62 6.01
CA GLN A 95 5.42 -14.25 5.81
C GLN A 95 5.65 -13.80 4.36
N PHE A 96 6.85 -14.00 3.83
CA PHE A 96 7.20 -13.64 2.47
C PHE A 96 6.30 -14.34 1.44
N SER A 97 6.01 -15.63 1.62
CA SER A 97 5.16 -16.42 0.71
C SER A 97 3.73 -15.89 0.58
N ARG A 98 3.26 -15.19 1.62
CA ARG A 98 1.91 -14.63 1.71
C ARG A 98 1.76 -13.26 1.06
N ILE A 99 2.83 -12.66 0.52
CA ILE A 99 2.78 -11.45 -0.29
C ILE A 99 2.87 -11.81 -1.76
N LYS A 100 1.92 -11.34 -2.55
CA LYS A 100 1.90 -11.47 -4.01
C LYS A 100 2.29 -10.13 -4.63
N HIS A 101 3.57 -9.97 -5.00
CA HIS A 101 4.05 -8.78 -5.71
C HIS A 101 3.66 -8.88 -7.19
N ILE A 102 2.83 -7.97 -7.67
CA ILE A 102 2.20 -8.07 -9.00
C ILE A 102 2.42 -6.78 -9.77
N LYS A 103 3.13 -6.91 -10.91
CA LYS A 103 3.22 -5.81 -11.88
C LYS A 103 1.94 -5.73 -12.68
N ALA A 104 1.07 -4.79 -12.35
CA ALA A 104 -0.20 -4.59 -13.04
C ALA A 104 -0.73 -3.16 -12.88
N ASN A 105 -1.67 -2.80 -13.74
CA ASN A 105 -2.43 -1.55 -13.60
C ASN A 105 -3.60 -1.78 -12.62
N SER A 106 -3.58 -1.09 -11.48
CA SER A 106 -4.64 -1.18 -10.46
C SER A 106 -6.03 -0.84 -11.00
N GLN A 107 -6.13 -0.01 -12.05
CA GLN A 107 -7.39 0.34 -12.69
C GLN A 107 -8.07 -0.85 -13.39
N THR A 108 -7.30 -1.81 -13.89
CA THR A 108 -7.81 -2.89 -14.74
C THR A 108 -7.52 -4.29 -14.21
N PHE A 109 -6.55 -4.42 -13.33
CA PHE A 109 -6.17 -5.73 -12.80
C PHE A 109 -7.22 -6.26 -11.84
N PHE A 110 -7.68 -7.48 -12.10
CA PHE A 110 -8.64 -8.17 -11.25
C PHE A 110 -7.91 -9.11 -10.27
N THR A 111 -8.13 -8.91 -8.98
CA THR A 111 -7.75 -9.86 -7.94
C THR A 111 -8.94 -10.76 -7.57
N PRO A 112 -8.69 -11.96 -7.00
CA PRO A 112 -9.74 -12.66 -6.26
C PRO A 112 -10.36 -11.74 -5.21
N ASN A 113 -11.62 -12.00 -4.82
CA ASN A 113 -12.34 -11.18 -3.86
C ASN A 113 -11.53 -10.97 -2.57
N VAL A 114 -11.12 -9.72 -2.34
CA VAL A 114 -10.34 -9.30 -1.18
C VAL A 114 -11.22 -8.68 -0.10
N ASP A 115 -10.72 -8.64 1.12
CA ASP A 115 -11.44 -8.03 2.23
C ASP A 115 -11.29 -6.50 2.21
N LEU A 116 -10.10 -6.03 1.89
CA LEU A 116 -9.75 -4.63 1.94
C LEU A 116 -8.86 -4.26 0.75
N ILE A 117 -9.15 -3.12 0.14
CA ILE A 117 -8.26 -2.45 -0.81
C ILE A 117 -7.80 -1.14 -0.18
N SER A 118 -6.50 -0.88 -0.19
CA SER A 118 -5.91 0.42 0.19
C SER A 118 -5.25 1.08 -1.01
N ALA A 119 -5.47 2.39 -1.18
CA ALA A 119 -4.78 3.23 -2.14
C ALA A 119 -4.52 4.60 -1.49
N CYS A 120 -3.52 4.63 -0.63
CA CYS A 120 -3.15 5.78 0.18
C CYS A 120 -2.02 6.61 -0.46
N ASN A 121 -1.57 7.66 0.23
CA ASN A 121 -0.63 8.66 -0.27
C ASN A 121 -1.13 9.34 -1.56
N PHE A 122 -2.42 9.61 -1.63
CA PHE A 122 -3.10 10.29 -2.73
C PHE A 122 -2.89 9.61 -4.09
N SER A 123 -2.46 8.34 -4.11
CA SER A 123 -2.00 7.65 -5.32
C SER A 123 -3.07 7.56 -6.40
N TYR A 124 -4.35 7.44 -6.04
CA TYR A 124 -5.45 7.43 -7.00
C TYR A 124 -5.66 8.78 -7.72
N TRP A 125 -5.03 9.87 -7.26
CA TRP A 125 -5.04 11.17 -7.94
C TRP A 125 -4.24 11.17 -9.25
N VAL A 126 -3.53 10.08 -9.56
CA VAL A 126 -2.95 9.87 -10.89
C VAL A 126 -4.02 9.90 -11.99
N PHE A 127 -5.25 9.51 -11.67
CA PHE A 127 -6.38 9.57 -12.59
C PHE A 127 -6.91 10.99 -12.74
N LYS A 128 -6.41 11.71 -13.76
CA LYS A 128 -6.71 13.14 -13.98
C LYS A 128 -8.11 13.42 -14.53
N ASN A 129 -8.80 12.42 -15.04
CA ASN A 129 -10.15 12.56 -15.58
C ASN A 129 -11.14 11.64 -14.87
N ARG A 130 -12.41 12.06 -14.85
CA ARG A 130 -13.49 11.36 -14.17
C ARG A 130 -13.72 9.93 -14.72
N ILE A 131 -13.51 9.71 -16.01
CA ILE A 131 -13.76 8.40 -16.65
C ILE A 131 -12.79 7.37 -16.08
N ASP A 132 -11.49 7.70 -16.00
CA ASP A 132 -10.47 6.79 -15.47
C ASP A 132 -10.64 6.54 -13.97
N LEU A 133 -11.01 7.57 -13.22
CA LEU A 133 -11.31 7.41 -11.79
C LEU A 133 -12.52 6.48 -11.56
N ILE A 134 -13.58 6.62 -12.36
CA ILE A 134 -14.75 5.73 -12.30
C ILE A 134 -14.36 4.29 -12.68
N LYS A 135 -13.50 4.10 -13.69
CA LYS A 135 -13.02 2.76 -14.05
C LYS A 135 -12.27 2.11 -12.88
N TYR A 136 -11.38 2.87 -12.21
CA TYR A 136 -10.68 2.40 -11.04
C TYR A 136 -11.65 1.97 -9.93
N PHE A 137 -12.60 2.80 -9.56
CA PHE A 137 -13.57 2.45 -8.52
C PHE A 137 -14.47 1.27 -8.88
N LYS A 138 -14.89 1.16 -10.14
CA LYS A 138 -15.65 -0.01 -10.62
C LYS A 138 -14.82 -1.29 -10.55
N ASN A 139 -13.53 -1.24 -10.88
CA ASN A 139 -12.65 -2.39 -10.76
C ASN A 139 -12.42 -2.77 -9.29
N SER A 140 -12.13 -1.80 -8.44
CA SER A 140 -11.97 -2.01 -6.99
C SER A 140 -13.21 -2.65 -6.37
N TYR A 141 -14.42 -2.14 -6.71
CA TYR A 141 -15.68 -2.71 -6.25
C TYR A 141 -15.85 -4.18 -6.65
N LYS A 142 -15.50 -4.54 -7.90
CA LYS A 142 -15.58 -5.94 -8.37
C LYS A 142 -14.58 -6.87 -7.69
N CYS A 143 -13.45 -6.33 -7.20
CA CYS A 143 -12.43 -7.09 -6.50
C CYS A 143 -12.73 -7.27 -5.01
N LEU A 144 -13.61 -6.47 -4.44
CA LEU A 144 -14.01 -6.56 -3.04
C LEU A 144 -15.03 -7.68 -2.81
N LYS A 145 -14.96 -8.31 -1.65
CA LYS A 145 -16.06 -9.13 -1.12
C LYS A 145 -17.28 -8.24 -0.85
N ASN A 146 -18.47 -8.84 -0.68
CA ASN A 146 -19.72 -8.10 -0.45
C ASN A 146 -19.64 -7.14 0.75
N ASP A 147 -18.88 -7.48 1.77
CA ASP A 147 -18.62 -6.68 2.98
C ASP A 147 -17.21 -6.06 3.00
N GLY A 148 -16.53 -6.09 1.84
CA GLY A 148 -15.20 -5.52 1.69
C GLY A 148 -15.21 -4.00 1.68
N ILE A 149 -14.11 -3.38 2.06
CA ILE A 149 -13.95 -1.93 2.09
C ILE A 149 -12.80 -1.44 1.24
N LEU A 150 -12.96 -0.27 0.65
CA LEU A 150 -11.89 0.50 -0.01
C LEU A 150 -11.50 1.65 0.92
N ILE A 151 -10.22 1.77 1.24
CA ILE A 151 -9.65 2.87 2.02
C ILE A 151 -8.83 3.75 1.08
N LEU A 152 -9.15 5.03 1.13
CA LEU A 152 -8.48 6.10 0.40
C LEU A 152 -8.15 7.21 1.39
N ASP A 153 -7.07 7.93 1.14
CA ASP A 153 -6.78 9.19 1.81
C ASP A 153 -7.06 10.37 0.87
N ALA A 154 -7.24 11.53 1.45
CA ALA A 154 -7.41 12.78 0.70
C ALA A 154 -6.65 13.90 1.41
N PHE A 155 -5.93 14.69 0.62
CA PHE A 155 -5.33 15.92 1.12
C PHE A 155 -6.44 16.94 1.44
N GLY A 156 -6.42 17.47 2.65
CA GLY A 156 -7.43 18.43 3.10
C GLY A 156 -7.18 18.87 4.54
N GLY A 157 -8.06 19.70 5.04
CA GLY A 157 -7.97 20.29 6.37
C GLY A 157 -7.58 21.77 6.33
N TYR A 158 -7.52 22.38 7.50
CA TYR A 158 -7.25 23.81 7.62
C TYR A 158 -5.92 24.24 6.99
N GLU A 159 -4.86 23.48 7.25
CA GLU A 159 -3.51 23.77 6.75
C GLU A 159 -3.37 23.61 5.23
N ALA A 160 -4.26 22.81 4.60
CA ALA A 160 -4.23 22.64 3.15
C ALA A 160 -4.59 23.88 2.35
N HIS A 161 -5.17 24.88 3.00
CA HIS A 161 -5.61 26.16 2.41
C HIS A 161 -4.74 27.34 2.84
N GLN A 162 -3.71 27.12 3.63
CA GLN A 162 -2.78 28.18 4.02
C GLN A 162 -1.75 28.41 2.91
N GLU A 163 -1.48 29.68 2.62
CA GLU A 163 -0.34 30.03 1.78
C GLU A 163 0.95 29.67 2.51
N LEU A 164 1.89 29.07 1.79
CA LEU A 164 3.23 28.82 2.32
C LEU A 164 3.92 30.19 2.48
N GLU A 165 4.23 30.56 3.71
CA GLU A 165 5.08 31.72 4.01
C GLU A 165 6.53 31.49 3.62
#